data_063bebf8791b4407170d737993598246
#
_entry.id   063bebf8791b4407170d737993598246
#
_cell.length_a   1.000
_cell.length_b   1.000
_cell.length_c   1.000
_cell.angle_alpha   90.00
_cell.angle_beta   90.00
_cell.angle_gamma   90.00
#
_symmetry.space_group_name_H-M   'P 1'
#
loop_
_entity.id
_entity.type
_entity.pdbx_description
1 polymer ?
#
loop_
_entity_poly.entity_id
_entity_poly.type
_entity_poly.pdbx_seq_one_letter_code
_entity_poly.pdbx_strand_id
1 'polypeptide(L)'
;MNIRIAATQDRDDIRRVYLSAFPEGESEIVAKLAIDLLSENSALPTIALIAETDGSVVGHVAFSPVGIDNNENCQACILAPLAVKPDYQKQRIGSALVEYGMQQLSVMGVNVVFVYGDPKYYGMFGFNADAARNYKTPYKLQYPFGWQAIAIRKCATENAPVAIHCVRSLCDPILW
;
A
#
# COMPACT_ATOMS: atom_id res chain seq x y z
N MET A 1 -17.42 -9.46 -9.78
CA MET A 1 -16.20 -8.66 -9.44
C MET A 1 -14.98 -9.38 -9.95
N ASN A 2 -14.10 -8.66 -10.64
CA ASN A 2 -12.82 -9.14 -11.15
C ASN A 2 -11.68 -8.30 -10.56
N ILE A 3 -10.58 -8.93 -10.17
CA ILE A 3 -9.36 -8.23 -9.73
C ILE A 3 -8.24 -8.54 -10.71
N ARG A 4 -7.58 -7.49 -11.19
CA ARG A 4 -6.44 -7.62 -12.11
C ARG A 4 -5.37 -6.56 -11.84
N ILE A 5 -4.21 -6.76 -12.44
CA ILE A 5 -3.14 -5.76 -12.45
C ILE A 5 -3.63 -4.54 -13.23
N ALA A 6 -3.40 -3.36 -12.65
CA ALA A 6 -3.67 -2.09 -13.29
C ALA A 6 -2.70 -1.85 -14.46
N ALA A 7 -3.22 -1.27 -15.53
CA ALA A 7 -2.44 -0.85 -16.70
C ALA A 7 -2.47 0.68 -16.83
N THR A 8 -1.60 1.23 -17.65
CA THR A 8 -1.53 2.68 -17.88
C THR A 8 -2.85 3.28 -18.36
N GLN A 9 -3.64 2.51 -19.11
CA GLN A 9 -4.97 2.91 -19.59
C GLN A 9 -6.01 3.07 -18.47
N ASP A 10 -5.78 2.47 -17.29
CA ASP A 10 -6.70 2.57 -16.14
C ASP A 10 -6.51 3.85 -15.33
N ARG A 11 -5.54 4.68 -15.71
CA ARG A 11 -5.13 5.90 -15.00
C ARG A 11 -6.30 6.80 -14.62
N ASP A 12 -7.17 7.11 -15.56
CA ASP A 12 -8.29 8.03 -15.33
C ASP A 12 -9.36 7.40 -14.44
N ASP A 13 -9.59 6.10 -14.57
CA ASP A 13 -10.51 5.37 -13.70
C ASP A 13 -10.00 5.29 -12.26
N ILE A 14 -8.71 4.99 -12.09
CA ILE A 14 -8.06 4.99 -10.78
C ILE A 14 -8.16 6.37 -10.13
N ARG A 15 -7.86 7.44 -10.88
CA ARG A 15 -8.01 8.81 -10.40
C ARG A 15 -9.42 9.06 -9.88
N ARG A 16 -10.45 8.68 -10.65
CA ARG A 16 -11.87 8.84 -10.24
C ARG A 16 -12.21 8.06 -8.97
N VAL A 17 -11.62 6.87 -8.75
CA VAL A 17 -11.82 6.12 -7.50
C VAL A 17 -11.37 6.95 -6.30
N TYR A 18 -10.16 7.53 -6.34
CA TYR A 18 -9.64 8.33 -5.21
C TYR A 18 -10.38 9.64 -5.02
N LEU A 19 -10.70 10.35 -6.10
CA LEU A 19 -11.47 11.60 -6.02
C LEU A 19 -12.85 11.41 -5.39
N SER A 20 -13.46 10.23 -5.57
CA SER A 20 -14.77 9.94 -4.97
C SER A 20 -14.68 9.38 -3.55
N ALA A 21 -13.57 8.75 -3.17
CA ALA A 21 -13.42 8.02 -1.91
C ALA A 21 -12.86 8.88 -0.77
N PHE A 22 -12.12 9.95 -1.08
CA PHE A 22 -11.47 10.80 -0.10
C PHE A 22 -12.11 12.20 -0.06
N PRO A 23 -12.05 12.89 1.12
CA PRO A 23 -12.53 14.25 1.24
C PRO A 23 -11.79 15.21 0.30
N GLU A 24 -12.47 16.31 -0.05
CA GLU A 24 -11.85 17.42 -0.78
C GLU A 24 -10.62 17.93 0.00
N GLY A 25 -9.51 18.14 -0.72
CA GLY A 25 -8.22 18.50 -0.11
C GLY A 25 -7.26 17.31 0.07
N GLU A 26 -7.75 16.11 0.39
CA GLU A 26 -6.94 14.89 0.42
C GLU A 26 -7.03 14.11 -0.88
N SER A 27 -8.18 14.12 -1.52
CA SER A 27 -8.48 13.29 -2.69
C SER A 27 -7.50 13.48 -3.85
N GLU A 28 -7.10 14.73 -4.15
CA GLU A 28 -6.15 15.03 -5.22
C GLU A 28 -4.73 14.54 -4.87
N ILE A 29 -4.33 14.64 -3.61
CA ILE A 29 -3.01 14.20 -3.14
C ILE A 29 -2.90 12.68 -3.28
N VAL A 30 -3.92 11.96 -2.80
CA VAL A 30 -3.92 10.49 -2.83
C VAL A 30 -4.12 9.97 -4.26
N ALA A 31 -4.96 10.63 -5.07
CA ALA A 31 -5.11 10.31 -6.49
C ALA A 31 -3.80 10.48 -7.25
N LYS A 32 -3.08 11.58 -6.99
CA LYS A 32 -1.76 11.81 -7.59
C LYS A 32 -0.78 10.69 -7.21
N LEU A 33 -0.71 10.31 -5.94
CA LEU A 33 0.15 9.21 -5.48
C LEU A 33 -0.18 7.91 -6.25
N ALA A 34 -1.44 7.53 -6.33
CA ALA A 34 -1.86 6.32 -7.04
C ALA A 34 -1.43 6.32 -8.51
N ILE A 35 -1.54 7.47 -9.17
CA ILE A 35 -1.15 7.66 -10.57
C ILE A 35 0.36 7.64 -10.75
N ASP A 36 1.12 8.31 -9.88
CA ASP A 36 2.58 8.35 -9.94
C ASP A 36 3.17 6.95 -9.75
N LEU A 37 2.59 6.14 -8.85
CA LEU A 37 3.01 4.77 -8.60
C LEU A 37 2.81 3.83 -9.81
N LEU A 38 1.88 4.11 -10.71
CA LEU A 38 1.73 3.35 -11.97
C LEU A 38 2.94 3.51 -12.91
N SER A 39 3.64 4.63 -12.80
CA SER A 39 4.80 4.97 -13.63
C SER A 39 6.11 4.90 -12.84
N GLU A 40 6.06 4.45 -11.60
CA GLU A 40 7.25 4.39 -10.73
C GLU A 40 8.25 3.37 -11.28
N ASN A 41 9.48 3.84 -11.47
CA ASN A 41 10.57 3.01 -11.96
C ASN A 41 11.50 2.65 -10.81
N SER A 42 11.40 1.43 -10.33
CA SER A 42 12.19 0.90 -9.23
C SER A 42 12.72 -0.50 -9.57
N ALA A 43 13.75 -0.95 -8.85
CA ALA A 43 14.40 -2.25 -9.07
C ALA A 43 13.42 -3.43 -8.90
N LEU A 44 12.45 -3.31 -7.98
CA LEU A 44 11.31 -4.22 -7.86
C LEU A 44 10.05 -3.51 -8.34
N PRO A 45 9.15 -4.19 -9.08
CA PRO A 45 7.94 -3.56 -9.60
C PRO A 45 6.96 -3.20 -8.48
N THR A 46 6.30 -2.05 -8.62
CA THR A 46 5.10 -1.75 -7.86
C THR A 46 3.97 -2.64 -8.37
N ILE A 47 3.27 -3.32 -7.46
CA ILE A 47 2.04 -4.03 -7.77
C ILE A 47 0.87 -3.07 -7.56
N ALA A 48 0.20 -2.70 -8.63
CA ALA A 48 -1.04 -1.95 -8.61
C ALA A 48 -2.19 -2.85 -9.08
N LEU A 49 -3.24 -2.95 -8.30
CA LEU A 49 -4.40 -3.79 -8.57
C LEU A 49 -5.67 -2.96 -8.65
N ILE A 50 -6.55 -3.32 -9.57
CA ILE A 50 -7.90 -2.75 -9.64
C ILE A 50 -8.96 -3.82 -9.46
N ALA A 51 -10.07 -3.43 -8.86
CA ALA A 51 -11.30 -4.21 -8.81
C ALA A 51 -12.30 -3.62 -9.80
N GLU A 52 -12.87 -4.49 -10.63
CA GLU A 52 -13.88 -4.16 -11.63
C GLU A 52 -15.20 -4.84 -11.32
N THR A 53 -16.28 -4.11 -11.47
CA THR A 53 -17.66 -4.60 -11.39
C THR A 53 -18.46 -3.97 -12.52
N ASP A 54 -19.16 -4.80 -13.30
CA ASP A 54 -19.99 -4.38 -14.45
C ASP A 54 -19.25 -3.46 -15.43
N GLY A 55 -17.98 -3.81 -15.72
CA GLY A 55 -17.11 -3.08 -16.64
C GLY A 55 -16.57 -1.75 -16.12
N SER A 56 -16.77 -1.45 -14.83
CA SER A 56 -16.30 -0.22 -14.20
C SER A 56 -15.25 -0.51 -13.14
N VAL A 57 -14.18 0.29 -13.08
CA VAL A 57 -13.20 0.25 -11.99
C VAL A 57 -13.83 0.86 -10.74
N VAL A 58 -13.92 0.08 -9.69
CA VAL A 58 -14.59 0.47 -8.42
C VAL A 58 -13.64 0.51 -7.21
N GLY A 59 -12.44 -0.05 -7.34
CA GLY A 59 -11.44 -0.03 -6.28
C GLY A 59 -10.02 -0.15 -6.84
N HIS A 60 -9.05 0.31 -6.08
CA HIS A 60 -7.62 0.24 -6.40
C HIS A 60 -6.77 0.10 -5.13
N VAL A 61 -5.66 -0.63 -5.24
CA VAL A 61 -4.62 -0.70 -4.22
C VAL A 61 -3.24 -0.74 -4.89
N ALA A 62 -2.25 -0.13 -4.27
CA ALA A 62 -0.86 -0.26 -4.68
C ALA A 62 0.02 -0.80 -3.55
N PHE A 63 1.00 -1.61 -3.93
CA PHE A 63 2.08 -2.10 -3.07
C PHE A 63 3.39 -1.72 -3.75
N SER A 64 4.15 -0.83 -3.16
CA SER A 64 5.43 -0.39 -3.70
C SER A 64 6.60 -0.91 -2.88
N PRO A 65 7.78 -1.14 -3.50
CA PRO A 65 8.93 -1.68 -2.81
C PRO A 65 9.48 -0.71 -1.75
N VAL A 66 10.01 -1.29 -0.68
CA VAL A 66 10.66 -0.59 0.43
C VAL A 66 12.04 -1.16 0.63
N GLY A 67 13.06 -0.30 0.67
CA GLY A 67 14.39 -0.65 1.10
C GLY A 67 14.49 -0.61 2.63
N ILE A 68 15.25 -1.52 3.22
CA ILE A 68 15.54 -1.57 4.65
C ILE A 68 17.05 -1.41 4.83
N ASP A 69 17.48 -0.45 5.65
CA ASP A 69 18.89 -0.23 5.92
C ASP A 69 19.56 -1.51 6.45
N ASN A 70 20.77 -1.76 5.96
CA ASN A 70 21.60 -2.90 6.35
C ASN A 70 20.95 -4.28 6.17
N ASN A 71 19.88 -4.39 5.37
CA ASN A 71 19.20 -5.66 5.15
C ASN A 71 18.72 -5.84 3.71
N GLU A 72 19.67 -5.93 2.78
CA GLU A 72 19.39 -6.10 1.33
C GLU A 72 18.71 -7.44 1.00
N ASN A 73 18.80 -8.42 1.88
CA ASN A 73 18.17 -9.73 1.69
C ASN A 73 16.71 -9.78 2.14
N CYS A 74 16.22 -8.72 2.78
CA CYS A 74 14.83 -8.60 3.21
C CYS A 74 14.03 -7.82 2.19
N GLN A 75 13.21 -8.50 1.41
CA GLN A 75 12.30 -7.85 0.49
C GLN A 75 11.08 -7.31 1.25
N ALA A 76 10.83 -6.04 1.11
CA ALA A 76 9.70 -5.38 1.76
C ALA A 76 8.89 -4.53 0.78
N CYS A 77 7.61 -4.37 1.09
CA CYS A 77 6.69 -3.47 0.38
C CYS A 77 5.89 -2.64 1.37
N ILE A 78 5.32 -1.54 0.89
CA ILE A 78 4.32 -0.75 1.61
C ILE A 78 3.02 -0.75 0.84
N LEU A 79 1.91 -1.01 1.54
CA LEU A 79 0.56 -0.87 1.02
C LEU A 79 0.16 0.60 1.13
N ALA A 80 0.16 1.30 0.03
CA ALA A 80 -0.31 2.68 -0.13
C ALA A 80 -0.44 3.06 -1.61
N PRO A 81 -1.53 3.69 -2.04
CA PRO A 81 -2.79 3.87 -1.32
C PRO A 81 -3.80 2.75 -1.58
N LEU A 82 -4.92 2.75 -0.85
CA LEU A 82 -6.09 1.88 -1.05
C LEU A 82 -7.36 2.72 -1.10
N ALA A 83 -8.20 2.50 -2.08
CA ALA A 83 -9.52 3.13 -2.17
C ALA A 83 -10.57 2.22 -2.80
N VAL A 84 -11.82 2.41 -2.38
CA VAL A 84 -13.03 1.85 -3.01
C VAL A 84 -14.05 2.96 -3.13
N LYS A 85 -14.70 3.09 -4.30
CA LYS A 85 -15.78 4.07 -4.52
C LYS A 85 -16.86 3.95 -3.47
N PRO A 86 -17.45 5.06 -2.96
CA PRO A 86 -18.41 5.07 -1.86
C PRO A 86 -19.58 4.08 -2.04
N ASP A 87 -20.17 4.01 -3.23
CA ASP A 87 -21.32 3.15 -3.53
C ASP A 87 -20.97 1.65 -3.50
N TYR A 88 -19.68 1.31 -3.51
CA TYR A 88 -19.14 -0.06 -3.51
C TYR A 88 -18.43 -0.43 -2.20
N GLN A 89 -18.39 0.48 -1.22
CA GLN A 89 -17.83 0.21 0.10
C GLN A 89 -18.68 -0.78 0.89
N LYS A 90 -18.12 -1.38 1.93
CA LYS A 90 -18.77 -2.38 2.80
C LYS A 90 -19.23 -3.66 2.07
N GLN A 91 -18.76 -3.88 0.86
CA GLN A 91 -18.99 -5.09 0.04
C GLN A 91 -17.74 -5.97 -0.06
N ARG A 92 -16.77 -5.80 0.86
CA ARG A 92 -15.50 -6.54 0.94
C ARG A 92 -14.55 -6.35 -0.25
N ILE A 93 -14.78 -5.36 -1.11
CA ILE A 93 -13.92 -5.09 -2.28
C ILE A 93 -12.51 -4.69 -1.83
N GLY A 94 -12.39 -3.79 -0.85
CA GLY A 94 -11.09 -3.41 -0.29
C GLY A 94 -10.37 -4.60 0.33
N SER A 95 -11.09 -5.46 1.05
CA SER A 95 -10.51 -6.69 1.62
C SER A 95 -9.99 -7.63 0.55
N ALA A 96 -10.77 -7.85 -0.51
CA ALA A 96 -10.37 -8.72 -1.61
C ALA A 96 -9.13 -8.19 -2.34
N LEU A 97 -9.02 -6.87 -2.53
CA LEU A 97 -7.83 -6.22 -3.10
C LEU A 97 -6.59 -6.44 -2.22
N VAL A 98 -6.72 -6.24 -0.90
CA VAL A 98 -5.61 -6.47 0.05
C VAL A 98 -5.20 -7.94 0.05
N GLU A 99 -6.14 -8.86 0.21
CA GLU A 99 -5.89 -10.31 0.24
C GLU A 99 -5.23 -10.80 -1.04
N TYR A 100 -5.73 -10.36 -2.21
CA TYR A 100 -5.13 -10.71 -3.50
C TYR A 100 -3.70 -10.17 -3.63
N GLY A 101 -3.47 -8.90 -3.26
CA GLY A 101 -2.14 -8.30 -3.28
C GLY A 101 -1.16 -9.02 -2.35
N MET A 102 -1.58 -9.37 -1.14
CA MET A 102 -0.76 -10.12 -0.19
C MET A 102 -0.38 -11.51 -0.72
N GLN A 103 -1.27 -12.19 -1.45
CA GLN A 103 -0.95 -13.45 -2.11
C GLN A 103 0.11 -13.26 -3.19
N GLN A 104 0.00 -12.23 -4.03
CA GLN A 104 1.01 -11.92 -5.05
C GLN A 104 2.37 -11.64 -4.43
N LEU A 105 2.43 -10.82 -3.38
CA LEU A 105 3.66 -10.49 -2.66
C LEU A 105 4.29 -11.74 -2.04
N SER A 106 3.50 -12.65 -1.49
CA SER A 106 3.98 -13.93 -0.96
C SER A 106 4.63 -14.79 -2.05
N VAL A 107 4.01 -14.89 -3.23
CA VAL A 107 4.59 -15.62 -4.39
C VAL A 107 5.90 -14.98 -4.85
N MET A 108 5.99 -13.65 -4.82
CA MET A 108 7.20 -12.90 -5.19
C MET A 108 8.33 -13.01 -4.17
N GLY A 109 8.09 -13.59 -3.00
CA GLY A 109 9.12 -13.78 -1.97
C GLY A 109 9.27 -12.58 -1.03
N VAL A 110 8.31 -11.66 -0.99
CA VAL A 110 8.32 -10.54 -0.04
C VAL A 110 8.27 -11.05 1.40
N ASN A 111 9.10 -10.48 2.27
CA ASN A 111 9.23 -10.86 3.67
C ASN A 111 8.29 -10.05 4.58
N VAL A 112 8.24 -8.73 4.37
CA VAL A 112 7.52 -7.80 5.24
C VAL A 112 6.69 -6.84 4.40
N VAL A 113 5.45 -6.59 4.84
CA VAL A 113 4.60 -5.55 4.26
C VAL A 113 4.24 -4.54 5.33
N PHE A 114 4.45 -3.26 5.03
CA PHE A 114 4.11 -2.13 5.88
C PHE A 114 2.79 -1.52 5.45
N VAL A 115 2.13 -0.84 6.38
CA VAL A 115 0.99 0.02 6.12
C VAL A 115 0.93 1.16 7.14
N TYR A 116 0.52 2.34 6.69
CA TYR A 116 0.16 3.45 7.55
C TYR A 116 -1.33 3.73 7.39
N GLY A 117 -2.14 3.38 8.40
CA GLY A 117 -3.58 3.48 8.30
C GLY A 117 -4.33 3.01 9.55
N ASP A 118 -5.64 2.82 9.43
CA ASP A 118 -6.51 2.45 10.54
C ASP A 118 -6.19 1.03 11.08
N PRO A 119 -5.75 0.91 12.35
CA PRO A 119 -5.43 -0.38 12.95
C PRO A 119 -6.63 -1.36 13.03
N LYS A 120 -7.85 -0.85 13.09
CA LYS A 120 -9.05 -1.69 13.11
C LYS A 120 -9.24 -2.37 11.75
N TYR A 121 -9.00 -1.62 10.67
CA TYR A 121 -9.14 -2.18 9.33
C TYR A 121 -7.99 -3.11 8.98
N TYR A 122 -6.76 -2.64 9.11
CA TYR A 122 -5.59 -3.44 8.69
C TYR A 122 -5.28 -4.59 9.66
N GLY A 123 -5.66 -4.48 10.92
CA GLY A 123 -5.57 -5.58 11.90
C GLY A 123 -6.35 -6.84 11.48
N MET A 124 -7.42 -6.69 10.68
CA MET A 124 -8.17 -7.84 10.14
C MET A 124 -7.34 -8.73 9.22
N PHE A 125 -6.27 -8.19 8.62
CA PHE A 125 -5.35 -8.90 7.75
C PHE A 125 -4.08 -9.38 8.48
N GLY A 126 -3.97 -9.12 9.77
CA GLY A 126 -2.82 -9.49 10.59
C GLY A 126 -1.75 -8.41 10.74
N PHE A 127 -1.95 -7.22 10.16
CA PHE A 127 -1.06 -6.09 10.42
C PHE A 127 -1.13 -5.68 11.88
N ASN A 128 0.03 -5.34 12.46
CA ASN A 128 0.10 -4.90 13.85
C ASN A 128 1.30 -3.97 14.08
N ALA A 129 1.22 -3.18 15.14
CA ALA A 129 2.25 -2.20 15.48
C ALA A 129 3.54 -2.84 15.99
N ASP A 130 3.46 -3.98 16.67
CA ASP A 130 4.66 -4.66 17.21
C ASP A 130 5.59 -5.13 16.09
N ALA A 131 5.03 -5.62 14.97
CA ALA A 131 5.81 -6.02 13.82
C ALA A 131 6.50 -4.82 13.12
N ALA A 132 5.97 -3.61 13.27
CA ALA A 132 6.54 -2.38 12.70
C ALA A 132 7.50 -1.65 13.66
N ARG A 133 7.56 -2.02 14.92
CA ARG A 133 8.23 -1.28 16.00
C ARG A 133 9.69 -0.93 15.73
N ASN A 134 10.43 -1.82 15.09
CA ASN A 134 11.85 -1.65 14.81
C ASN A 134 12.13 -0.99 13.45
N TYR A 135 11.11 -0.53 12.73
CA TYR A 135 11.27 0.12 11.44
C TYR A 135 10.88 1.60 11.54
N LYS A 136 11.86 2.47 11.28
CA LYS A 136 11.65 3.92 11.29
C LYS A 136 11.10 4.38 9.95
N THR A 137 10.01 5.11 9.99
CA THR A 137 9.40 5.75 8.82
C THR A 137 10.30 6.88 8.28
N PRO A 138 10.23 7.18 6.97
CA PRO A 138 11.05 8.24 6.37
C PRO A 138 10.70 9.65 6.91
N TYR A 139 9.48 9.82 7.41
CA TYR A 139 9.01 11.08 7.97
C TYR A 139 8.30 10.88 9.30
N LYS A 140 8.14 11.96 10.05
CA LYS A 140 7.37 11.94 11.31
C LYS A 140 5.90 11.70 11.01
N LEU A 141 5.32 10.70 11.66
CA LEU A 141 3.92 10.35 11.50
C LEU A 141 3.00 11.31 12.25
N GLN A 142 1.91 11.71 11.61
CA GLN A 142 0.84 12.46 12.25
C GLN A 142 0.09 11.57 13.27
N TYR A 143 -0.11 10.29 12.93
CA TYR A 143 -0.78 9.31 13.77
C TYR A 143 0.12 8.08 13.99
N PRO A 144 1.07 8.11 14.94
CA PRO A 144 2.04 7.02 15.13
C PRO A 144 1.42 5.64 15.34
N PHE A 145 0.22 5.56 15.92
CA PHE A 145 -0.51 4.31 16.11
C PHE A 145 -0.97 3.64 14.81
N GLY A 146 -0.98 4.38 13.71
CA GLY A 146 -1.33 3.84 12.39
C GLY A 146 -0.19 3.10 11.69
N TRP A 147 1.03 3.14 12.22
CA TRP A 147 2.17 2.45 11.64
C TRP A 147 2.16 0.97 12.01
N GLN A 148 2.04 0.11 11.02
CA GLN A 148 1.86 -1.32 11.21
C GLN A 148 2.65 -2.10 10.15
N ALA A 149 2.96 -3.36 10.47
CA ALA A 149 3.54 -4.30 9.53
C ALA A 149 2.98 -5.71 9.71
N ILE A 150 3.19 -6.54 8.72
CA ILE A 150 3.00 -7.99 8.79
C ILE A 150 4.22 -8.67 8.19
N ALA A 151 4.78 -9.66 8.91
CA ALA A 151 5.82 -10.53 8.39
C ALA A 151 5.17 -11.71 7.66
N ILE A 152 5.36 -11.79 6.35
CA ILE A 152 4.92 -12.94 5.53
C ILE A 152 5.94 -14.08 5.67
N ARG A 153 7.23 -13.73 5.71
CA ARG A 153 8.35 -14.65 5.87
C ARG A 153 9.35 -14.12 6.90
N LYS A 154 10.11 -15.00 7.51
CA LYS A 154 11.19 -14.56 8.42
C LYS A 154 12.19 -13.71 7.66
N CYS A 155 12.46 -12.54 8.21
CA CYS A 155 13.56 -11.67 7.84
C CYS A 155 14.47 -11.56 9.06
N ALA A 156 15.77 -11.58 8.87
CA ALA A 156 16.69 -11.30 9.96
C ALA A 156 16.48 -9.84 10.37
N THR A 157 15.81 -9.63 11.49
CA THR A 157 15.64 -8.29 12.07
C THR A 157 16.78 -8.05 13.03
N GLU A 158 17.48 -6.95 12.86
CA GLU A 158 18.38 -6.45 13.89
C GLU A 158 17.56 -6.04 15.11
N ASN A 159 18.12 -6.19 16.32
CA ASN A 159 17.47 -5.78 17.57
C ASN A 159 17.41 -4.25 17.74
N ALA A 160 17.89 -3.49 16.77
CA ALA A 160 17.93 -2.03 16.77
C ALA A 160 16.99 -1.45 15.70
N PRO A 161 16.38 -0.28 15.93
CA PRO A 161 15.56 0.37 14.93
C PRO A 161 16.34 0.71 13.66
N VAL A 162 15.84 0.27 12.50
CA VAL A 162 16.42 0.53 11.18
C VAL A 162 15.52 1.46 10.37
N ALA A 163 16.09 2.30 9.53
CA ALA A 163 15.33 3.16 8.63
C ALA A 163 14.83 2.39 7.42
N ILE A 164 13.67 2.79 6.93
CA ILE A 164 13.12 2.32 5.66
C ILE A 164 13.17 3.42 4.62
N HIS A 165 13.24 3.03 3.35
CA HIS A 165 13.28 3.92 2.21
C HIS A 165 12.19 3.53 1.21
N CYS A 166 11.29 4.44 0.94
CA CYS A 166 10.21 4.25 -0.01
C CYS A 166 10.63 4.73 -1.41
N VAL A 167 9.87 4.34 -2.43
CA VAL A 167 9.97 4.87 -3.78
C VAL A 167 9.71 6.38 -3.80
N ARG A 168 10.19 7.05 -4.83
CA ARG A 168 10.14 8.53 -4.94
C ARG A 168 8.73 9.10 -4.74
N SER A 169 7.72 8.45 -5.29
CA SER A 169 6.33 8.89 -5.19
C SER A 169 5.80 8.97 -3.75
N LEU A 170 6.40 8.23 -2.80
CA LEU A 170 6.09 8.27 -1.36
C LEU A 170 7.03 9.19 -0.56
N CYS A 171 8.00 9.85 -1.20
CA CYS A 171 8.93 10.75 -0.54
C CYS A 171 8.38 12.19 -0.43
N ASP A 172 7.19 12.32 0.16
CA ASP A 172 6.55 13.59 0.46
C ASP A 172 5.97 13.54 1.89
N PRO A 173 6.40 14.45 2.79
CA PRO A 173 5.92 14.47 4.19
C PRO A 173 4.41 14.58 4.34
N ILE A 174 3.69 15.12 3.35
CA ILE A 174 2.23 15.28 3.40
C ILE A 174 1.48 13.94 3.41
N LEU A 175 2.16 12.87 3.02
CA LEU A 175 1.59 11.51 2.95
C LEU A 175 1.70 10.73 4.27
N TRP A 176 2.40 11.31 5.27
CA TRP A 176 2.79 10.59 6.50
C TRP A 176 2.20 11.17 7.80
#